data_66910af7cdfc8166b18cb6cba82b9f3b
#
_entry.id   66910af7cdfc8166b18cb6cba82b9f3b
#
_cell.length_a   1.000
_cell.length_b   1.000
_cell.length_c   1.000
_cell.angle_alpha   90.00
_cell.angle_beta   90.00
_cell.angle_gamma   90.00
#
_symmetry.space_group_name_H-M   'P 1'
#
loop_
_entity.id
_entity.type
_entity.pdbx_description
1 polymer ?
#
loop_
_entity_poly.entity_id
_entity_poly.type
_entity_poly.pdbx_seq_one_letter_code
_entity_poly.pdbx_strand_id
1 'polypeptide(L)'
;LRPGAVVRIGLMDSGEWEITQLPEVEGAFVALQADTGAVRALVGGFDFRRSEFNNVTQAYRQPGSTLKPFVYGAALEKGFSPATLINDAPVSFDPGETGGEPWEPKNYDDKYEGVLTMRQALAKSKNMVSIRILNRIGPRFGQSYLSRFGFEAERNPPYLTLALGAGGVTPMQMATGYAAIANGGFRVTPYFIDRVIDESGNLLSQTEPARAEREAPRIIEPQDVFILNSMLQDVIRVGTGRKALSLGRADLAGKTGTTNNAQDAWFAG
;
A
#
# COMPACT_ATOMS: atom_id res chain seq x y z
N LEU A 1 13.84 30.13 -21.10
CA LEU A 1 12.98 31.25 -20.75
C LEU A 1 13.02 32.31 -21.85
N ARG A 2 11.89 33.00 -22.11
CA ARG A 2 11.80 34.12 -23.04
C ARG A 2 11.76 35.44 -22.22
N PRO A 3 12.35 36.53 -22.70
CA PRO A 3 12.20 37.84 -22.05
C PRO A 3 10.71 38.19 -21.87
N GLY A 4 10.34 38.62 -20.64
CA GLY A 4 8.97 38.94 -20.27
C GLY A 4 8.16 37.74 -19.71
N ALA A 5 8.75 36.54 -19.59
CA ALA A 5 8.10 35.43 -18.91
C ALA A 5 8.04 35.67 -17.40
N VAL A 6 6.85 35.46 -16.81
CA VAL A 6 6.70 35.47 -15.36
C VAL A 6 7.21 34.14 -14.84
N VAL A 7 8.16 34.17 -13.92
CA VAL A 7 8.77 33.00 -13.31
C VAL A 7 8.52 32.97 -11.80
N ARG A 8 8.43 31.80 -11.23
CA ARG A 8 8.45 31.64 -9.79
C ARG A 8 9.90 31.41 -9.34
N ILE A 9 10.31 32.07 -8.28
CA ILE A 9 11.62 31.87 -7.65
C ILE A 9 11.40 31.36 -6.23
N GLY A 10 12.27 30.50 -5.76
CA GLY A 10 12.31 29.95 -4.40
C GLY A 10 13.71 30.04 -3.82
N LEU A 11 13.78 30.33 -2.52
CA LEU A 11 15.04 30.27 -1.77
C LEU A 11 15.29 28.81 -1.40
N MET A 12 16.43 28.25 -1.83
CA MET A 12 16.84 26.89 -1.52
C MET A 12 17.55 26.82 -0.17
N ASP A 13 17.68 25.61 0.37
CA ASP A 13 18.41 25.36 1.62
C ASP A 13 19.88 25.81 1.55
N SER A 14 20.44 25.88 0.33
CA SER A 14 21.77 26.47 0.06
C SER A 14 21.86 27.97 0.30
N GLY A 15 20.74 28.68 0.47
CA GLY A 15 20.65 30.12 0.53
C GLY A 15 20.63 30.81 -0.84
N GLU A 16 20.60 30.06 -1.93
CA GLU A 16 20.53 30.60 -3.30
C GLU A 16 19.09 30.67 -3.80
N TRP A 17 18.81 31.65 -4.66
CA TRP A 17 17.52 31.77 -5.33
C TRP A 17 17.53 31.02 -6.64
N GLU A 18 16.61 30.08 -6.78
CA GLU A 18 16.45 29.31 -8.00
C GLU A 18 15.06 29.50 -8.63
N ILE A 19 15.00 29.33 -9.95
CA ILE A 19 13.72 29.29 -10.66
C ILE A 19 13.02 27.99 -10.31
N THR A 20 11.84 28.10 -9.71
CA THR A 20 10.99 26.95 -9.38
C THR A 20 9.77 26.92 -10.28
N GLN A 21 9.16 25.76 -10.42
CA GLN A 21 7.87 25.63 -11.05
C GLN A 21 6.89 24.91 -10.12
N LEU A 22 5.61 25.16 -10.32
CA LEU A 22 4.59 24.43 -9.61
C LEU A 22 4.59 22.98 -10.10
N PRO A 23 4.53 22.00 -9.20
CA PRO A 23 4.42 20.61 -9.62
C PRO A 23 3.10 20.37 -10.38
N GLU A 24 3.17 19.59 -11.44
CA GLU A 24 2.01 19.08 -12.18
C GLU A 24 1.45 17.81 -11.55
N VAL A 25 2.23 17.16 -10.69
CA VAL A 25 1.85 15.96 -9.96
C VAL A 25 1.65 16.25 -8.49
N GLU A 26 0.75 15.53 -7.85
CA GLU A 26 0.51 15.61 -6.42
C GLU A 26 1.24 14.48 -5.69
N GLY A 27 1.63 14.77 -4.44
CA GLY A 27 2.21 13.79 -3.53
C GLY A 27 1.41 13.71 -2.25
N ALA A 28 1.40 12.55 -1.64
CA ALA A 28 0.76 12.33 -0.35
C ALA A 28 1.68 11.50 0.55
N PHE A 29 1.66 11.80 1.84
CA PHE A 29 2.39 11.05 2.85
C PHE A 29 1.52 10.89 4.10
N VAL A 30 1.55 9.70 4.70
CA VAL A 30 0.93 9.45 6.00
C VAL A 30 1.78 8.47 6.80
N ALA A 31 1.93 8.75 8.09
CA ALA A 31 2.54 7.85 9.06
C ALA A 31 1.59 7.63 10.23
N LEU A 32 1.38 6.37 10.58
CA LEU A 32 0.54 5.94 11.69
C LEU A 32 1.39 5.29 12.78
N GLN A 33 1.01 5.49 14.01
CA GLN A 33 1.44 4.64 15.10
C GLN A 33 0.69 3.31 15.01
N ALA A 34 1.41 2.23 14.77
CA ALA A 34 0.79 0.97 14.38
C ALA A 34 -0.07 0.34 15.48
N ASP A 35 0.26 0.55 16.76
CA ASP A 35 -0.45 -0.02 17.91
C ASP A 35 -1.75 0.71 18.30
N THR A 36 -1.87 2.01 17.93
CA THR A 36 -3.00 2.85 18.34
C THR A 36 -3.78 3.47 17.18
N GLY A 37 -3.18 3.58 15.99
CA GLY A 37 -3.75 4.30 14.86
C GLY A 37 -3.54 5.82 14.92
N ALA A 38 -2.80 6.36 15.92
CA ALA A 38 -2.51 7.79 15.97
C ALA A 38 -1.79 8.24 14.70
N VAL A 39 -2.31 9.27 14.05
CA VAL A 39 -1.65 9.91 12.90
C VAL A 39 -0.45 10.70 13.41
N ARG A 40 0.77 10.29 13.04
CA ARG A 40 2.02 10.93 13.45
C ARG A 40 2.50 11.98 12.46
N ALA A 41 2.21 11.78 11.18
CA ALA A 41 2.47 12.75 10.14
C ALA A 41 1.47 12.56 9.00
N LEU A 42 1.09 13.65 8.36
CA LEU A 42 0.23 13.66 7.19
C LEU A 42 0.57 14.85 6.29
N VAL A 43 0.78 14.56 5.00
CA VAL A 43 0.87 15.55 3.96
C VAL A 43 -0.12 15.16 2.87
N GLY A 44 -1.19 15.94 2.71
CA GLY A 44 -2.29 15.64 1.81
C GLY A 44 -2.15 16.22 0.40
N GLY A 45 -1.15 17.08 0.16
CA GLY A 45 -0.92 17.75 -1.11
C GLY A 45 0.20 18.77 -1.00
N PHE A 46 0.46 19.50 -2.08
CA PHE A 46 1.57 20.46 -2.16
C PHE A 46 1.30 21.75 -1.40
N ASP A 47 0.11 22.36 -1.56
CA ASP A 47 -0.23 23.65 -0.96
C ASP A 47 -1.75 23.74 -0.76
N PHE A 48 -2.20 23.84 0.50
CA PHE A 48 -3.61 23.93 0.88
C PHE A 48 -4.32 25.12 0.22
N ARG A 49 -3.64 26.24 0.01
CA ARG A 49 -4.23 27.43 -0.64
C ARG A 49 -4.53 27.21 -2.12
N ARG A 50 -3.87 26.23 -2.74
CA ARG A 50 -4.13 25.83 -4.14
C ARG A 50 -5.22 24.80 -4.25
N SER A 51 -5.24 23.84 -3.33
CA SER A 51 -6.20 22.75 -3.30
C SER A 51 -6.42 22.32 -1.86
N GLU A 52 -7.66 22.37 -1.42
CA GLU A 52 -8.10 21.84 -0.13
C GLU A 52 -8.30 20.33 -0.18
N PHE A 53 -8.13 19.71 -1.34
CA PHE A 53 -8.29 18.27 -1.52
C PHE A 53 -7.15 17.52 -0.85
N ASN A 54 -7.50 16.72 0.15
CA ASN A 54 -6.53 15.92 0.89
C ASN A 54 -6.35 14.54 0.23
N ASN A 55 -5.25 14.37 -0.51
CA ASN A 55 -4.97 13.12 -1.20
C ASN A 55 -4.82 11.92 -0.25
N VAL A 56 -4.48 12.12 1.02
CA VAL A 56 -4.37 11.01 1.98
C VAL A 56 -5.72 10.38 2.31
N THR A 57 -6.77 11.21 2.44
CA THR A 57 -8.08 10.75 2.92
C THR A 57 -9.17 10.71 1.85
N GLN A 58 -8.99 11.45 0.75
CA GLN A 58 -10.02 11.66 -0.26
C GLN A 58 -9.69 11.05 -1.64
N ALA A 59 -8.39 10.91 -1.98
CA ALA A 59 -7.98 10.35 -3.26
C ALA A 59 -8.06 8.82 -3.25
N TYR A 60 -9.00 8.26 -3.98
CA TYR A 60 -9.03 6.83 -4.29
C TYR A 60 -8.18 6.59 -5.54
N ARG A 61 -7.02 5.97 -5.34
CA ARG A 61 -6.08 5.67 -6.42
C ARG A 61 -5.81 4.18 -6.48
N GLN A 62 -5.34 3.70 -7.63
CA GLN A 62 -4.93 2.31 -7.77
C GLN A 62 -3.63 2.08 -6.99
N PRO A 63 -3.62 1.18 -5.99
CA PRO A 63 -2.42 0.91 -5.20
C PRO A 63 -1.37 0.10 -5.96
N GLY A 64 -1.75 -0.51 -7.07
CA GLY A 64 -0.87 -1.41 -7.80
C GLY A 64 -0.32 -2.52 -6.90
N SER A 65 0.94 -2.83 -7.07
CA SER A 65 1.59 -3.94 -6.34
C SER A 65 1.71 -3.76 -4.82
N THR A 66 1.38 -2.58 -4.24
CA THR A 66 1.29 -2.45 -2.77
C THR A 66 0.13 -3.24 -2.17
N LEU A 67 -0.85 -3.66 -2.99
CA LEU A 67 -1.95 -4.52 -2.54
C LEU A 67 -1.53 -6.00 -2.42
N LYS A 68 -0.47 -6.44 -3.10
CA LYS A 68 -0.05 -7.86 -3.13
C LYS A 68 0.13 -8.50 -1.76
N PRO A 69 0.71 -7.86 -0.73
CA PRO A 69 0.86 -8.49 0.59
C PRO A 69 -0.46 -9.00 1.16
N PHE A 70 -1.57 -8.32 0.93
CA PHE A 70 -2.88 -8.77 1.41
C PHE A 70 -3.37 -10.00 0.65
N VAL A 71 -3.14 -10.09 -0.66
CA VAL A 71 -3.43 -11.30 -1.46
C VAL A 71 -2.56 -12.47 -1.00
N TYR A 72 -1.30 -12.21 -0.67
CA TYR A 72 -0.38 -13.23 -0.15
C TYR A 72 -0.75 -13.65 1.29
N GLY A 73 -1.21 -12.72 2.13
CA GLY A 73 -1.76 -13.03 3.45
C GLY A 73 -3.00 -13.94 3.35
N ALA A 74 -3.91 -13.63 2.42
CA ALA A 74 -5.05 -14.50 2.12
C ALA A 74 -4.62 -15.91 1.67
N ALA A 75 -3.52 -16.02 0.92
CA ALA A 75 -2.99 -17.30 0.51
C ALA A 75 -2.39 -18.09 1.69
N LEU A 76 -1.68 -17.42 2.62
CA LEU A 76 -1.19 -18.07 3.84
C LEU A 76 -2.34 -18.67 4.65
N GLU A 77 -3.43 -17.91 4.86
CA GLU A 77 -4.64 -18.42 5.54
C GLU A 77 -5.27 -19.64 4.82
N LYS A 78 -5.08 -19.76 3.51
CA LYS A 78 -5.50 -20.91 2.69
C LYS A 78 -4.48 -22.07 2.67
N GLY A 79 -3.47 -22.02 3.53
CA GLY A 79 -2.48 -23.09 3.67
C GLY A 79 -1.31 -23.03 2.70
N PHE A 80 -1.14 -21.93 1.94
CA PHE A 80 0.09 -21.71 1.20
C PHE A 80 1.23 -21.40 2.17
N SER A 81 2.45 -21.62 1.72
CA SER A 81 3.66 -21.31 2.48
C SER A 81 4.60 -20.43 1.66
N PRO A 82 5.58 -19.77 2.29
CA PRO A 82 6.61 -19.05 1.54
C PRO A 82 7.37 -19.90 0.52
N ALA A 83 7.43 -21.21 0.73
CA ALA A 83 8.09 -22.17 -0.15
C ALA A 83 7.17 -22.71 -1.26
N THR A 84 5.87 -22.41 -1.24
CA THR A 84 4.94 -22.85 -2.28
C THR A 84 5.44 -22.43 -3.65
N LEU A 85 5.57 -23.39 -4.55
CA LEU A 85 6.06 -23.17 -5.91
C LEU A 85 4.92 -22.77 -6.84
N ILE A 86 5.14 -21.68 -7.59
CA ILE A 86 4.16 -21.12 -8.53
C ILE A 86 4.90 -20.68 -9.79
N ASN A 87 4.34 -21.00 -10.95
CA ASN A 87 4.96 -20.70 -12.23
C ASN A 87 4.78 -19.21 -12.63
N ASP A 88 5.88 -18.51 -12.84
CA ASP A 88 5.93 -17.19 -13.46
C ASP A 88 6.05 -17.35 -14.98
N ALA A 89 4.95 -17.64 -15.64
CA ALA A 89 4.85 -17.80 -17.09
C ALA A 89 3.63 -17.04 -17.63
N PRO A 90 3.59 -16.70 -18.92
CA PRO A 90 2.43 -16.07 -19.53
C PRO A 90 1.13 -16.79 -19.22
N VAL A 91 0.06 -16.05 -19.13
CA VAL A 91 -1.30 -16.55 -18.92
C VAL A 91 -2.27 -15.68 -19.68
N SER A 92 -3.26 -16.28 -20.29
CA SER A 92 -4.40 -15.61 -20.92
C SER A 92 -5.68 -16.05 -20.22
N PHE A 93 -6.60 -15.15 -20.06
CA PHE A 93 -7.92 -15.38 -19.50
C PHE A 93 -8.98 -15.01 -20.52
N ASP A 94 -9.95 -15.88 -20.69
CA ASP A 94 -11.06 -15.65 -21.63
C ASP A 94 -12.03 -14.59 -21.11
N PRO A 95 -12.81 -13.95 -22.03
CA PRO A 95 -13.83 -12.94 -21.66
C PRO A 95 -14.81 -13.42 -20.58
N GLY A 96 -15.13 -14.70 -20.53
CA GLY A 96 -16.00 -15.28 -19.52
C GLY A 96 -15.43 -15.28 -18.10
N GLU A 97 -14.09 -15.24 -17.95
CA GLU A 97 -13.40 -15.20 -16.66
C GLU A 97 -13.12 -13.76 -16.19
N THR A 98 -13.06 -12.82 -17.12
CA THR A 98 -12.71 -11.42 -16.83
C THR A 98 -13.91 -10.48 -16.81
N GLY A 99 -15.04 -10.91 -17.39
CA GLY A 99 -16.24 -10.10 -17.53
C GLY A 99 -16.17 -9.07 -18.66
N GLY A 100 -15.21 -9.21 -19.60
CA GLY A 100 -15.01 -8.26 -20.68
C GLY A 100 -14.17 -8.82 -21.83
N GLU A 101 -13.15 -8.07 -22.25
CA GLU A 101 -12.19 -8.49 -23.27
C GLU A 101 -11.23 -9.58 -22.77
N PRO A 102 -10.62 -10.38 -23.68
CA PRO A 102 -9.54 -11.29 -23.33
C PRO A 102 -8.42 -10.52 -22.59
N TRP A 103 -7.90 -11.11 -21.51
CA TRP A 103 -6.90 -10.44 -20.69
C TRP A 103 -5.58 -11.21 -20.67
N GLU A 104 -4.54 -10.56 -21.18
CA GLU A 104 -3.19 -11.08 -21.23
C GLU A 104 -2.25 -10.22 -20.36
N PRO A 105 -2.26 -10.43 -19.05
CA PRO A 105 -1.39 -9.67 -18.16
C PRO A 105 0.08 -9.99 -18.37
N LYS A 106 0.95 -9.01 -18.09
CA LYS A 106 2.39 -9.16 -18.18
C LYS A 106 3.08 -8.78 -16.86
N ASN A 107 4.29 -9.28 -16.65
CA ASN A 107 5.17 -8.74 -15.64
C ASN A 107 5.61 -7.33 -16.04
N TYR A 108 5.95 -6.49 -15.05
CA TYR A 108 6.38 -5.10 -15.32
C TYR A 108 7.63 -5.01 -16.20
N ASP A 109 8.52 -6.00 -16.09
CA ASP A 109 9.78 -6.11 -16.86
C ASP A 109 9.65 -6.95 -18.13
N ASP A 110 8.44 -7.37 -18.48
CA ASP A 110 8.13 -8.30 -19.61
C ASP A 110 8.92 -9.62 -19.55
N LYS A 111 9.50 -9.98 -18.38
CA LYS A 111 10.32 -11.19 -18.21
C LYS A 111 9.60 -12.22 -17.34
N TYR A 112 9.80 -13.48 -17.67
CA TYR A 112 9.27 -14.63 -16.97
C TYR A 112 10.40 -15.51 -16.46
N GLU A 113 10.34 -15.91 -15.19
CA GLU A 113 11.41 -16.65 -14.52
C GLU A 113 11.06 -18.13 -14.28
N GLY A 114 9.90 -18.59 -14.78
CA GLY A 114 9.47 -19.96 -14.57
C GLY A 114 9.00 -20.21 -13.12
N VAL A 115 9.35 -21.36 -12.57
CA VAL A 115 8.89 -21.75 -11.22
C VAL A 115 9.65 -20.98 -10.14
N LEU A 116 8.92 -20.20 -9.34
CA LEU A 116 9.42 -19.43 -8.21
C LEU A 116 8.72 -19.85 -6.92
N THR A 117 9.39 -19.65 -5.80
CA THR A 117 8.72 -19.71 -4.51
C THR A 117 7.83 -18.47 -4.31
N MET A 118 6.77 -18.61 -3.54
CA MET A 118 5.87 -17.51 -3.19
C MET A 118 6.64 -16.32 -2.59
N ARG A 119 7.64 -16.56 -1.74
CA ARG A 119 8.55 -15.54 -1.17
C ARG A 119 9.32 -14.77 -2.25
N GLN A 120 9.97 -15.47 -3.16
CA GLN A 120 10.72 -14.86 -4.26
C GLN A 120 9.81 -14.01 -5.15
N ALA A 121 8.62 -14.51 -5.44
CA ALA A 121 7.65 -13.82 -6.28
C ALA A 121 7.14 -12.51 -5.66
N LEU A 122 6.92 -12.48 -4.33
CA LEU A 122 6.56 -11.24 -3.63
C LEU A 122 7.72 -10.24 -3.63
N ALA A 123 8.93 -10.69 -3.32
CA ALA A 123 10.13 -9.85 -3.30
C ALA A 123 10.38 -9.18 -4.66
N LYS A 124 10.23 -9.94 -5.74
CA LYS A 124 10.39 -9.48 -7.14
C LYS A 124 9.11 -8.84 -7.72
N SER A 125 8.01 -8.86 -6.96
CA SER A 125 6.73 -8.28 -7.38
C SER A 125 6.13 -8.89 -8.66
N LYS A 126 6.29 -10.20 -8.87
CA LYS A 126 5.83 -10.89 -10.09
C LYS A 126 4.30 -10.89 -10.20
N ASN A 127 3.81 -10.40 -11.34
CA ASN A 127 2.37 -10.27 -11.60
C ASN A 127 1.72 -11.63 -11.83
N MET A 128 2.34 -12.47 -12.68
CA MET A 128 1.77 -13.78 -13.05
C MET A 128 1.57 -14.68 -11.84
N VAL A 129 2.52 -14.65 -10.91
CA VAL A 129 2.41 -15.41 -9.66
C VAL A 129 1.26 -14.90 -8.80
N SER A 130 1.14 -13.58 -8.64
CA SER A 130 0.06 -12.96 -7.83
C SER A 130 -1.33 -13.28 -8.38
N ILE A 131 -1.49 -13.25 -9.71
CA ILE A 131 -2.75 -13.61 -10.37
C ILE A 131 -3.08 -15.09 -10.14
N ARG A 132 -2.10 -16.00 -10.31
CA ARG A 132 -2.31 -17.43 -10.06
C ARG A 132 -2.63 -17.74 -8.61
N ILE A 133 -2.02 -17.01 -7.67
CA ILE A 133 -2.38 -17.11 -6.25
C ILE A 133 -3.86 -16.74 -6.07
N LEU A 134 -4.26 -15.56 -6.52
CA LEU A 134 -5.63 -15.08 -6.35
C LEU A 134 -6.64 -16.02 -7.04
N ASN A 135 -6.32 -16.52 -8.23
CA ASN A 135 -7.16 -17.49 -8.93
C ASN A 135 -7.34 -18.78 -8.11
N ARG A 136 -6.27 -19.30 -7.50
CA ARG A 136 -6.32 -20.53 -6.69
C ARG A 136 -7.10 -20.38 -5.37
N ILE A 137 -6.97 -19.24 -4.69
CA ILE A 137 -7.71 -18.98 -3.44
C ILE A 137 -9.14 -18.51 -3.69
N GLY A 138 -9.44 -18.06 -4.90
CA GLY A 138 -10.71 -17.50 -5.34
C GLY A 138 -10.79 -15.97 -5.12
N PRO A 139 -11.13 -15.19 -6.16
CA PRO A 139 -11.20 -13.72 -6.09
C PRO A 139 -12.17 -13.20 -5.02
N ARG A 140 -13.30 -13.88 -4.80
CA ARG A 140 -14.26 -13.51 -3.75
C ARG A 140 -13.68 -13.66 -2.35
N PHE A 141 -12.90 -14.72 -2.10
CA PHE A 141 -12.20 -14.86 -0.83
C PHE A 141 -11.13 -13.78 -0.67
N GLY A 142 -10.35 -13.50 -1.71
CA GLY A 142 -9.39 -12.39 -1.71
C GLY A 142 -10.05 -11.05 -1.36
N GLN A 143 -11.17 -10.68 -1.98
CA GLN A 143 -11.94 -9.48 -1.66
C GLN A 143 -12.40 -9.46 -0.19
N SER A 144 -13.01 -10.56 0.27
CA SER A 144 -13.46 -10.67 1.68
C SER A 144 -12.32 -10.53 2.67
N TYR A 145 -11.15 -11.07 2.35
CA TYR A 145 -9.94 -10.92 3.16
C TYR A 145 -9.49 -9.45 3.21
N LEU A 146 -9.44 -8.77 2.05
CA LEU A 146 -9.09 -7.35 1.98
C LEU A 146 -10.03 -6.46 2.81
N SER A 147 -11.32 -6.76 2.81
CA SER A 147 -12.31 -5.98 3.57
C SER A 147 -12.06 -6.00 5.09
N ARG A 148 -11.38 -7.00 5.62
CA ARG A 148 -10.98 -7.03 7.04
C ARG A 148 -10.04 -5.88 7.41
N PHE A 149 -9.23 -5.42 6.45
CA PHE A 149 -8.29 -4.30 6.61
C PHE A 149 -8.93 -2.92 6.41
N GLY A 150 -10.22 -2.88 6.02
CA GLY A 150 -10.94 -1.64 5.76
C GLY A 150 -10.93 -1.20 4.31
N PHE A 151 -10.50 -2.06 3.38
CA PHE A 151 -10.65 -1.78 1.96
C PHE A 151 -12.12 -1.99 1.54
N GLU A 152 -12.68 -1.01 0.86
CA GLU A 152 -14.07 -1.03 0.43
C GLU A 152 -14.29 -2.07 -0.68
N ALA A 153 -15.24 -2.99 -0.48
CA ALA A 153 -15.51 -4.07 -1.41
C ALA A 153 -16.00 -3.57 -2.78
N GLU A 154 -16.79 -2.51 -2.79
CA GLU A 154 -17.35 -1.88 -3.98
C GLU A 154 -16.26 -1.30 -4.89
N ARG A 155 -15.17 -0.80 -4.29
CA ARG A 155 -14.02 -0.25 -5.01
C ARG A 155 -12.97 -1.28 -5.37
N ASN A 156 -13.06 -2.46 -4.78
CA ASN A 156 -12.13 -3.57 -4.95
C ASN A 156 -12.90 -4.84 -5.37
N PRO A 157 -13.50 -4.87 -6.56
CA PRO A 157 -14.36 -5.96 -7.00
C PRO A 157 -13.58 -7.29 -7.12
N PRO A 158 -14.26 -8.45 -6.96
CA PRO A 158 -13.62 -9.75 -6.89
C PRO A 158 -13.25 -10.31 -8.27
N TYR A 159 -12.43 -9.56 -9.01
CA TYR A 159 -11.85 -9.98 -10.27
C TYR A 159 -10.37 -10.35 -10.10
N LEU A 160 -9.80 -11.06 -11.06
CA LEU A 160 -8.37 -11.42 -11.02
C LEU A 160 -7.43 -10.22 -11.07
N THR A 161 -7.87 -9.09 -11.63
CA THR A 161 -7.14 -7.82 -11.62
C THR A 161 -6.90 -7.26 -10.22
N LEU A 162 -7.68 -7.70 -9.21
CA LEU A 162 -7.45 -7.39 -7.80
C LEU A 162 -6.05 -7.80 -7.34
N ALA A 163 -5.48 -8.90 -7.87
CA ALA A 163 -4.12 -9.34 -7.58
C ALA A 163 -3.04 -8.31 -7.95
N LEU A 164 -3.37 -7.38 -8.84
CA LEU A 164 -2.49 -6.33 -9.33
C LEU A 164 -2.81 -4.95 -8.73
N GLY A 165 -3.80 -4.88 -7.85
CA GLY A 165 -4.24 -3.63 -7.24
C GLY A 165 -4.96 -2.69 -8.22
N ALA A 166 -5.81 -3.24 -9.09
CA ALA A 166 -6.62 -2.46 -10.02
C ALA A 166 -7.79 -1.73 -9.35
N GLY A 167 -8.09 -2.03 -8.08
CA GLY A 167 -9.12 -1.35 -7.29
C GLY A 167 -8.70 0.05 -6.84
N GLY A 168 -9.58 0.72 -6.10
CA GLY A 168 -9.36 2.05 -5.55
C GLY A 168 -9.19 2.03 -4.03
N VAL A 169 -8.10 2.61 -3.53
CA VAL A 169 -7.86 2.78 -2.09
C VAL A 169 -7.31 4.17 -1.81
N THR A 170 -7.51 4.66 -0.58
CA THR A 170 -6.84 5.89 -0.14
C THR A 170 -5.49 5.55 0.52
N PRO A 171 -4.51 6.50 0.52
CA PRO A 171 -3.29 6.33 1.29
C PRO A 171 -3.52 6.01 2.77
N MET A 172 -4.56 6.59 3.38
CA MET A 172 -4.93 6.30 4.77
C MET A 172 -5.37 4.83 4.94
N GLN A 173 -6.21 4.30 4.04
CA GLN A 173 -6.61 2.89 4.08
C GLN A 173 -5.40 1.97 3.91
N MET A 174 -4.49 2.31 2.98
CA MET A 174 -3.26 1.54 2.78
C MET A 174 -2.38 1.54 4.02
N ALA A 175 -2.13 2.71 4.62
CA ALA A 175 -1.37 2.83 5.87
C ALA A 175 -2.00 2.03 7.02
N THR A 176 -3.34 2.07 7.14
CA THR A 176 -4.08 1.28 8.14
C THR A 176 -3.91 -0.22 7.93
N GLY A 177 -3.97 -0.66 6.67
CA GLY A 177 -3.75 -2.06 6.33
C GLY A 177 -2.33 -2.54 6.68
N TYR A 178 -1.31 -1.73 6.39
CA TYR A 178 0.08 -2.04 6.76
C TYR A 178 0.32 -1.94 8.27
N ALA A 179 -0.34 -1.01 8.96
CA ALA A 179 -0.30 -0.95 10.43
C ALA A 179 -0.78 -2.26 11.06
N ALA A 180 -1.81 -2.90 10.50
CA ALA A 180 -2.27 -4.21 10.97
C ALA A 180 -1.22 -5.32 10.78
N ILE A 181 -0.43 -5.27 9.69
CA ILE A 181 0.68 -6.20 9.51
C ILE A 181 1.80 -5.90 10.51
N ALA A 182 2.12 -4.62 10.74
CA ALA A 182 3.20 -4.19 11.62
C ALA A 182 2.93 -4.45 13.11
N ASN A 183 1.66 -4.42 13.54
CA ASN A 183 1.27 -4.53 14.95
C ASN A 183 0.87 -5.94 15.41
N GLY A 184 1.15 -6.96 14.60
CA GLY A 184 0.83 -8.35 14.97
C GLY A 184 -0.56 -8.83 14.55
N GLY A 185 -1.24 -8.13 13.63
CA GLY A 185 -2.49 -8.57 13.01
C GLY A 185 -3.76 -7.92 13.55
N PHE A 186 -3.67 -6.75 14.18
CA PHE A 186 -4.81 -6.05 14.76
C PHE A 186 -5.21 -4.84 13.92
N ARG A 187 -6.51 -4.66 13.69
CA ARG A 187 -7.04 -3.50 13.00
C ARG A 187 -7.25 -2.34 13.96
N VAL A 188 -6.44 -1.30 13.83
CA VAL A 188 -6.59 -0.03 14.54
C VAL A 188 -7.37 0.98 13.70
N THR A 189 -7.95 1.99 14.35
CA THR A 189 -8.67 3.07 13.67
C THR A 189 -7.82 4.34 13.71
N PRO A 190 -7.49 4.94 12.56
CA PRO A 190 -6.73 6.19 12.53
C PRO A 190 -7.47 7.34 13.21
N TYR A 191 -6.74 8.17 13.98
CA TYR A 191 -7.27 9.38 14.60
C TYR A 191 -6.22 10.49 14.61
N PHE A 192 -6.71 11.76 14.61
CA PHE A 192 -5.88 12.97 14.54
C PHE A 192 -5.87 13.72 15.87
N ILE A 193 -7.00 13.73 16.58
CA ILE A 193 -7.20 14.50 17.82
C ILE A 193 -6.99 13.57 18.98
N ASP A 194 -5.96 13.83 19.79
CA ASP A 194 -5.69 13.10 21.02
C ASP A 194 -6.61 13.59 22.15
N ARG A 195 -6.68 14.92 22.34
CA ARG A 195 -7.51 15.54 23.38
C ARG A 195 -7.92 16.95 23.00
N VAL A 196 -9.01 17.40 23.59
CA VAL A 196 -9.49 18.79 23.51
C VAL A 196 -9.51 19.36 24.92
N ILE A 197 -8.93 20.51 25.11
CA ILE A 197 -8.90 21.25 26.37
C ILE A 197 -9.50 22.65 26.19
N ASP A 198 -10.12 23.22 27.24
CA ASP A 198 -10.59 24.60 27.24
C ASP A 198 -9.45 25.59 27.53
N GLU A 199 -9.78 26.90 27.49
CA GLU A 199 -8.82 27.98 27.79
C GLU A 199 -8.29 27.94 29.24
N SER A 200 -9.00 27.30 30.14
CA SER A 200 -8.62 27.14 31.55
C SER A 200 -7.79 25.88 31.80
N GLY A 201 -7.53 25.08 30.74
CA GLY A 201 -6.78 23.83 30.83
C GLY A 201 -7.60 22.62 31.25
N ASN A 202 -8.93 22.73 31.33
CA ASN A 202 -9.79 21.58 31.68
C ASN A 202 -9.92 20.66 30.44
N LEU A 203 -9.86 19.37 30.69
CA LEU A 203 -10.06 18.35 29.64
C LEU A 203 -11.55 18.31 29.27
N LEU A 204 -11.87 18.62 28.00
CA LEU A 204 -13.22 18.54 27.45
C LEU A 204 -13.48 17.18 26.79
N SER A 205 -12.48 16.60 26.13
CA SER A 205 -12.58 15.31 25.47
C SER A 205 -11.20 14.69 25.31
N GLN A 206 -11.14 13.36 25.36
CA GLN A 206 -9.93 12.59 25.05
C GLN A 206 -10.29 11.39 24.18
N THR A 207 -9.44 11.10 23.18
CA THR A 207 -9.58 9.91 22.36
C THR A 207 -9.02 8.70 23.11
N GLU A 208 -9.83 7.67 23.25
CA GLU A 208 -9.43 6.37 23.78
C GLU A 208 -9.38 5.36 22.62
N PRO A 209 -8.23 5.20 21.97
CA PRO A 209 -8.13 4.31 20.82
C PRO A 209 -8.17 2.85 21.25
N ALA A 210 -8.87 2.02 20.49
CA ALA A 210 -8.72 0.56 20.60
C ALA A 210 -7.29 0.18 20.21
N ARG A 211 -6.53 -0.39 21.15
CA ARG A 211 -5.12 -0.71 20.98
C ARG A 211 -4.92 -2.14 20.47
N ALA A 212 -3.89 -2.32 19.66
CA ALA A 212 -3.42 -3.66 19.31
C ALA A 212 -3.12 -4.49 20.57
N GLU A 213 -3.34 -5.79 20.49
CA GLU A 213 -3.20 -6.76 21.60
C GLU A 213 -4.14 -6.56 22.78
N ARG A 214 -5.06 -5.58 22.69
CA ARG A 214 -6.05 -5.30 23.73
C ARG A 214 -7.47 -5.26 23.14
N GLU A 215 -7.99 -4.06 22.83
CA GLU A 215 -9.38 -3.87 22.38
C GLU A 215 -9.52 -3.95 20.86
N ALA A 216 -8.43 -3.74 20.08
CA ALA A 216 -8.49 -3.80 18.64
C ALA A 216 -8.74 -5.24 18.15
N PRO A 217 -9.64 -5.43 17.16
CA PRO A 217 -9.93 -6.76 16.66
C PRO A 217 -8.73 -7.35 15.89
N ARG A 218 -8.40 -8.62 16.17
CA ARG A 218 -7.44 -9.38 15.39
C ARG A 218 -8.06 -9.76 14.03
N ILE A 219 -7.35 -9.47 12.96
CA ILE A 219 -7.79 -9.73 11.57
C ILE A 219 -6.86 -10.64 10.78
N ILE A 220 -5.64 -10.88 11.31
CA ILE A 220 -4.67 -11.84 10.78
C ILE A 220 -4.15 -12.69 11.94
N GLU A 221 -3.96 -13.98 11.70
CA GLU A 221 -3.38 -14.88 12.69
C GLU A 221 -1.89 -14.59 12.92
N PRO A 222 -1.37 -14.76 14.16
CA PRO A 222 0.02 -14.38 14.51
C PRO A 222 1.08 -15.04 13.63
N GLN A 223 0.91 -16.32 13.29
CA GLN A 223 1.85 -17.05 12.43
C GLN A 223 1.89 -16.46 11.01
N ASP A 224 0.74 -16.06 10.45
CA ASP A 224 0.64 -15.50 9.10
C ASP A 224 1.26 -14.10 9.04
N VAL A 225 1.05 -13.29 10.10
CA VAL A 225 1.71 -11.97 10.25
C VAL A 225 3.22 -12.13 10.29
N PHE A 226 3.73 -13.04 11.11
CA PHE A 226 5.18 -13.29 11.23
C PHE A 226 5.79 -13.67 9.89
N ILE A 227 5.14 -14.60 9.18
CA ILE A 227 5.57 -15.05 7.85
C ILE A 227 5.52 -13.89 6.85
N LEU A 228 4.41 -13.15 6.80
CA LEU A 228 4.21 -12.05 5.86
C LEU A 228 5.23 -10.93 6.10
N ASN A 229 5.48 -10.54 7.34
CA ASN A 229 6.52 -9.57 7.68
C ASN A 229 7.91 -10.03 7.21
N SER A 230 8.26 -11.30 7.44
CA SER A 230 9.51 -11.87 6.93
C SER A 230 9.63 -11.80 5.40
N MET A 231 8.53 -11.99 4.68
CA MET A 231 8.51 -11.86 3.21
C MET A 231 8.61 -10.39 2.77
N LEU A 232 8.02 -9.45 3.51
CA LEU A 232 8.11 -8.01 3.25
C LEU A 232 9.51 -7.44 3.53
N GLN A 233 10.24 -8.00 4.50
CA GLN A 233 11.65 -7.69 4.70
C GLN A 233 12.49 -8.08 3.48
N ASP A 234 12.18 -9.19 2.81
CA ASP A 234 12.90 -9.59 1.60
C ASP A 234 12.62 -8.67 0.40
N VAL A 235 11.46 -8.02 0.34
CA VAL A 235 11.21 -6.94 -0.65
C VAL A 235 12.25 -5.82 -0.51
N ILE A 236 12.64 -5.50 0.74
CA ILE A 236 13.67 -4.49 1.03
C ILE A 236 15.08 -5.06 0.84
N ARG A 237 15.37 -6.27 1.33
CA ARG A 237 16.73 -6.85 1.31
C ARG A 237 17.20 -7.22 -0.09
N VAL A 238 16.33 -7.86 -0.88
CA VAL A 238 16.70 -8.45 -2.16
C VAL A 238 15.74 -8.12 -3.30
N GLY A 239 14.63 -7.43 -3.01
CA GLY A 239 13.55 -7.16 -3.95
C GLY A 239 13.50 -5.73 -4.47
N THR A 240 12.30 -5.30 -4.85
CA THR A 240 12.02 -4.01 -5.49
C THR A 240 12.22 -2.80 -4.56
N GLY A 241 12.23 -3.01 -3.23
CA GLY A 241 12.38 -1.96 -2.22
C GLY A 241 13.83 -1.68 -1.79
N ARG A 242 14.84 -2.23 -2.46
CA ARG A 242 16.26 -2.14 -2.03
C ARG A 242 16.80 -0.73 -1.79
N LYS A 243 16.20 0.30 -2.43
CA LYS A 243 16.60 1.69 -2.18
C LYS A 243 16.44 2.10 -0.71
N ALA A 244 15.50 1.50 0.02
CA ALA A 244 15.29 1.78 1.44
C ALA A 244 16.47 1.33 2.34
N LEU A 245 17.36 0.45 1.87
CA LEU A 245 18.57 0.07 2.60
C LEU A 245 19.52 1.25 2.87
N SER A 246 19.44 2.32 2.07
CA SER A 246 20.23 3.55 2.30
C SER A 246 19.91 4.25 3.62
N LEU A 247 18.78 3.92 4.25
CA LEU A 247 18.40 4.42 5.58
C LEU A 247 19.18 3.78 6.72
N GLY A 248 20.01 2.75 6.45
CA GLY A 248 20.83 2.07 7.46
C GLY A 248 20.05 1.26 8.49
N ARG A 249 18.75 0.93 8.22
CA ARG A 249 17.87 0.17 9.12
C ARG A 249 17.67 -1.25 8.60
N ALA A 250 17.83 -2.23 9.49
CA ALA A 250 17.67 -3.65 9.17
C ALA A 250 16.23 -4.17 9.39
N ASP A 251 15.40 -3.41 10.08
CA ASP A 251 14.04 -3.76 10.50
C ASP A 251 12.95 -3.32 9.50
N LEU A 252 13.36 -2.74 8.36
CA LEU A 252 12.40 -2.27 7.36
C LEU A 252 11.72 -3.44 6.65
N ALA A 253 10.41 -3.33 6.55
CA ALA A 253 9.55 -4.21 5.78
C ALA A 253 8.56 -3.36 4.98
N GLY A 254 8.26 -3.72 3.73
CA GLY A 254 7.36 -2.91 2.94
C GLY A 254 7.20 -3.41 1.51
N LYS A 255 6.41 -2.70 0.72
CA LYS A 255 6.14 -3.03 -0.68
C LYS A 255 6.06 -1.79 -1.55
N THR A 256 6.72 -1.84 -2.69
CA THR A 256 6.58 -0.86 -3.77
C THR A 256 5.34 -1.16 -4.61
N GLY A 257 4.71 -0.13 -5.15
CA GLY A 257 3.63 -0.23 -6.12
C GLY A 257 3.87 0.74 -7.28
N THR A 258 3.53 0.30 -8.47
CA THR A 258 3.49 1.14 -9.66
C THR A 258 2.30 0.68 -10.49
N THR A 259 1.54 1.63 -10.99
CA THR A 259 0.43 1.36 -11.90
C THR A 259 0.86 1.44 -13.35
N ASN A 260 0.01 1.00 -14.27
CA ASN A 260 0.27 1.11 -15.69
C ASN A 260 0.58 2.56 -16.08
N ASN A 261 1.52 2.74 -17.01
CA ASN A 261 1.99 4.05 -17.46
C ASN A 261 2.58 4.94 -16.34
N ALA A 262 2.96 4.34 -15.20
CA ALA A 262 3.51 5.04 -14.03
C ALA A 262 2.64 6.22 -13.53
N GLN A 263 1.31 6.12 -13.68
CA GLN A 263 0.39 7.17 -13.21
C GLN A 263 0.39 7.32 -11.70
N ASP A 264 0.57 6.19 -10.99
CA ASP A 264 0.70 6.18 -9.53
C ASP A 264 1.97 5.40 -9.15
N ALA A 265 2.74 5.97 -8.23
CA ALA A 265 3.88 5.34 -7.61
C ALA A 265 3.69 5.30 -6.09
N TRP A 266 3.81 4.12 -5.49
CA TRP A 266 3.54 3.86 -4.09
C TRP A 266 4.72 3.21 -3.39
N PHE A 267 4.86 3.52 -2.13
CA PHE A 267 5.57 2.71 -1.15
C PHE A 267 4.74 2.66 0.14
N ALA A 268 4.55 1.47 0.71
CA ALA A 268 3.92 1.26 2.00
C ALA A 268 4.73 0.25 2.81
N GLY A 269 4.96 0.55 4.10
CA GLY A 269 5.78 -0.27 4.97
C GLY A 269 6.01 0.34 6.34
#